data_66b4a7511ac2c0fc6fa4fc2c98bd23ab
#
_entry.id   66b4a7511ac2c0fc6fa4fc2c98bd23ab
#
_cell.length_a   1.000
_cell.length_b   1.000
_cell.length_c   1.000
_cell.angle_alpha   90.00
_cell.angle_beta   90.00
_cell.angle_gamma   90.00
#
_symmetry.space_group_name_H-M   'P 1'
#
loop_
_entity.id
_entity.type
_entity.pdbx_description
1 polymer ?
#
loop_
_entity_poly.entity_id
_entity_poly.type
_entity_poly.pdbx_seq_one_letter_code
_entity_poly.pdbx_strand_id
1 'polypeptide(L)' 'MTLLILPEVAELLDKVEPYLDKNLELPEDAPEEIKAALEEARRLSREQEEAFLAL' A
#
# COMPACT_ATOMS: atom_id res chain seq x y z
N MET A 1 -10.04 -18.57 4.21
CA MET A 1 -10.10 -17.25 4.79
C MET A 1 -9.72 -16.17 3.80
N THR A 2 -10.54 -15.21 3.65
CA THR A 2 -10.33 -14.20 2.64
C THR A 2 -9.78 -12.94 3.25
N LEU A 3 -8.65 -12.51 2.75
CA LEU A 3 -8.13 -11.21 3.10
C LEU A 3 -8.90 -10.17 2.31
N LEU A 4 -9.63 -9.35 3.04
CA LEU A 4 -10.38 -8.27 2.42
C LEU A 4 -9.43 -7.13 2.13
N ILE A 5 -8.87 -7.11 0.94
CA ILE A 5 -8.07 -5.99 0.49
C ILE A 5 -8.99 -5.11 -0.32
N LEU A 6 -9.08 -3.84 0.08
CA LEU A 6 -9.88 -2.89 -0.66
C LEU A 6 -9.34 -2.75 -2.08
N PRO A 7 -10.23 -2.65 -3.08
CA PRO A 7 -9.77 -2.49 -4.47
C PRO A 7 -8.84 -1.28 -4.65
N GLU A 8 -9.07 -0.22 -3.89
CA GLU A 8 -8.24 0.97 -3.93
C GLU A 8 -6.82 0.67 -3.50
N VAL A 9 -6.67 -0.10 -2.42
CA VAL A 9 -5.36 -0.49 -1.93
C VAL A 9 -4.65 -1.39 -2.93
N ALA A 10 -5.40 -2.32 -3.52
CA ALA A 10 -4.83 -3.23 -4.51
C ALA A 10 -4.30 -2.48 -5.73
N GLU A 11 -5.03 -1.48 -6.19
CA GLU A 11 -4.60 -0.66 -7.31
C GLU A 11 -3.33 0.13 -6.99
N LEU A 12 -3.27 0.69 -5.79
CA LEU A 12 -2.10 1.44 -5.36
C LEU A 12 -0.88 0.52 -5.25
N LEU A 13 -1.07 -0.65 -4.70
CA LEU A 13 0.01 -1.62 -4.58
C LEU A 13 0.49 -2.10 -5.95
N ASP A 14 -0.43 -2.28 -6.89
CA ASP A 14 -0.07 -2.64 -8.26
C ASP A 14 0.83 -1.60 -8.89
N LYS A 15 0.55 -0.32 -8.66
CA LYS A 15 1.37 0.76 -9.19
C LYS A 15 2.76 0.78 -8.57
N VAL A 16 2.83 0.48 -7.29
CA VAL A 16 4.07 0.58 -6.53
C VAL A 16 4.95 -0.65 -6.69
N GLU A 17 4.34 -1.81 -6.88
CA GLU A 17 5.05 -3.08 -6.94
C GLU A 17 6.27 -3.09 -7.87
N PRO A 18 6.17 -2.60 -9.12
CA PRO A 18 7.33 -2.62 -10.02
C PRO A 18 8.51 -1.79 -9.52
N TYR A 19 8.26 -0.88 -8.61
CA TYR A 19 9.32 0.00 -8.07
C TYR A 19 9.88 -0.52 -6.75
N LEU A 20 9.23 -1.49 -6.13
CA LEU A 20 9.70 -2.01 -4.85
C LEU A 20 10.90 -2.93 -5.05
N ASP A 21 11.84 -2.84 -4.12
CA ASP A 21 12.97 -3.75 -4.12
C ASP A 21 12.63 -5.03 -3.33
N LYS A 22 13.61 -5.88 -3.12
CA LYS A 22 13.39 -7.13 -2.40
C LYS A 22 13.02 -6.93 -0.93
N ASN A 23 13.27 -5.75 -0.41
CA ASN A 23 12.90 -5.39 0.97
C ASN A 23 11.55 -4.68 1.03
N LEU A 24 10.85 -4.59 -0.09
CA LEU A 24 9.56 -3.90 -0.21
C LEU A 24 9.71 -2.41 0.12
N GLU A 25 10.82 -1.82 -0.29
CA GLU A 25 11.07 -0.41 -0.10
C GLU A 25 11.27 0.27 -1.45
N LEU A 26 10.90 1.54 -1.52
CA LEU A 26 11.09 2.32 -2.73
C LEU A 26 12.49 2.94 -2.75
N PRO A 27 13.10 3.01 -3.94
CA PRO A 27 14.38 3.72 -4.08
C PRO A 27 14.18 5.22 -3.91
N GLU A 28 15.27 5.93 -3.61
CA GLU A 28 15.20 7.37 -3.41
C GLU A 28 14.78 8.11 -4.68
N ASP A 29 15.13 7.57 -5.83
CA ASP A 29 14.81 8.18 -7.10
C ASP A 29 13.45 7.76 -7.66
N ALA A 30 12.64 7.09 -6.84
CA ALA A 30 11.29 6.74 -7.26
C ALA A 30 10.48 8.01 -7.49
N PRO A 31 9.56 8.01 -8.48
CA PRO A 31 8.69 9.15 -8.70
C PRO A 31 7.88 9.50 -7.45
N GLU A 32 7.65 10.79 -7.24
CA GLU A 32 6.86 11.22 -6.10
C GLU A 32 5.46 10.63 -6.12
N GLU A 33 4.91 10.46 -7.30
CA GLU A 33 3.61 9.83 -7.49
C GLU A 33 3.59 8.43 -6.89
N ILE A 34 4.68 7.69 -7.09
CA ILE A 34 4.78 6.33 -6.57
C ILE A 34 4.98 6.34 -5.06
N LYS A 35 5.76 7.28 -4.56
CA LYS A 35 5.95 7.43 -3.11
C LYS A 35 4.64 7.76 -2.43
N ALA A 36 3.88 8.67 -3.01
CA ALA A 36 2.58 9.05 -2.47
C ALA A 36 1.61 7.87 -2.51
N ALA A 37 1.64 7.09 -3.58
CA ALA A 37 0.78 5.91 -3.69
C ALA A 37 1.09 4.90 -2.59
N LEU A 38 2.37 4.70 -2.29
CA LEU A 38 2.75 3.77 -1.23
C LEU A 38 2.28 4.27 0.14
N GLU A 39 2.45 5.55 0.42
CA GLU A 39 2.00 6.13 1.67
C GLU A 39 0.49 6.02 1.83
N GLU A 40 -0.23 6.29 0.76
CA GLU A 40 -1.68 6.19 0.78
C GLU A 40 -2.13 4.76 1.01
N ALA A 41 -1.48 3.81 0.36
CA ALA A 41 -1.79 2.40 0.53
C ALA A 41 -1.56 1.97 1.99
N ARG A 42 -0.46 2.43 2.58
CA ARG A 42 -0.17 2.12 3.98
C ARG A 42 -1.21 2.71 4.91
N ARG A 43 -1.62 3.93 4.66
CA ARG A 43 -2.61 4.59 5.49
C ARG A 43 -3.95 3.88 5.42
N LEU A 44 -4.41 3.56 4.22
CA LEU A 44 -5.67 2.86 4.03
C LEU A 44 -5.63 1.48 4.67
N SER A 45 -4.51 0.79 4.52
CA SER A 45 -4.34 -0.52 5.12
C SER A 45 -4.39 -0.44 6.65
N ARG A 46 -3.79 0.59 7.21
CA ARG A 46 -3.81 0.79 8.66
C ARG A 46 -5.22 1.09 9.16
N GLU A 47 -5.94 1.94 8.46
CA GLU A 47 -7.31 2.25 8.83
C GLU A 47 -8.20 1.02 8.79
N GLN A 48 -8.02 0.19 7.79
CA GLN A 48 -8.77 -1.05 7.67
C GLN A 48 -8.43 -1.99 8.83
N GLU A 49 -7.17 -2.07 9.19
CA GLU A 49 -6.72 -2.92 10.27
C GLU A 49 -7.29 -2.44 11.61
N GLU A 50 -7.28 -1.14 11.86
CA GLU A 50 -7.84 -0.58 13.08
C GLU A 50 -9.34 -0.84 13.16
N ALA A 51 -10.05 -0.67 12.07
CA ALA A 51 -11.48 -0.93 12.02
C ALA A 51 -11.76 -2.40 12.33
N PHE A 52 -10.94 -3.29 11.82
CA PHE A 52 -11.07 -4.71 12.06
C PHE A 52 -10.81 -5.07 13.52
N LEU A 53 -9.80 -4.45 14.11
CA LEU A 53 -9.47 -4.70 15.51
C LEU A 53 -10.46 -4.09 16.49
N ALA A 54 -11.16 -3.06 16.05
CA ALA A 54 -12.15 -2.39 16.89
C ALA A 54 -13.45 -3.19 17.02
N LEU A 55 -13.62 -4.21 16.22
CA LEU A 55 -14.79 -5.08 16.35
C LEU A 55 -14.61 -6.02 17.55
#